data_49e1c627d9718046dde1645315284ddd
#
_entry.id   49e1c627d9718046dde1645315284ddd
#
_cell.length_a   1.000
_cell.length_b   1.000
_cell.length_c   1.000
_cell.angle_alpha   90.00
_cell.angle_beta   90.00
_cell.angle_gamma   90.00
#
_symmetry.space_group_name_H-M   'P 1'
#
loop_
_entity.id
_entity.type
_entity.pdbx_description
1 polymer ?
#
loop_
_entity_poly.entity_id
_entity_poly.type
_entity_poly.pdbx_seq_one_letter_code
_entity_poly.pdbx_strand_id
1 'polypeptide(L)'
;TWLKFHLSPFENVIDQTEAMQAVAPAGFKVHYDFTMHGTDDHMIELLAKLASYPIAGCFEDVLPAQDLPGYIELRKRSPLPVVLHHTPLGATYEVLMGAADVYMLGHSRIGDAIRRAGLFAAGDIPFMLQNVGGNITRAMTCQMMAAFPSANFHFFSDCETWSADVVDERPEPTNGFLRVSEGPGLGVTLNRGELERLTALQLPAQPKWIIKSRFANGTRMFNIADPRESIFMVRPDR
;
A
#
# COMPACT_ATOMS: atom_id res chain seq x y z
N THR A 1 -11.09 8.47 7.24
CA THR A 1 -10.12 8.66 6.13
C THR A 1 -8.79 8.07 6.49
N TRP A 2 -8.14 7.40 5.52
CA TRP A 2 -6.84 6.75 5.70
C TRP A 2 -5.81 7.35 4.75
N LEU A 3 -4.58 7.46 5.22
CA LEU A 3 -3.39 7.74 4.42
C LEU A 3 -2.43 6.55 4.56
N LYS A 4 -2.03 5.94 3.45
CA LYS A 4 -0.89 5.02 3.46
C LYS A 4 0.40 5.83 3.34
N PHE A 5 1.33 5.53 4.22
CA PHE A 5 2.60 6.21 4.32
C PHE A 5 3.74 5.20 4.24
N HIS A 6 4.38 5.15 3.07
CA HIS A 6 5.57 4.35 2.86
C HIS A 6 6.76 4.96 3.59
N LEU A 7 7.37 4.18 4.46
CA LEU A 7 8.54 4.60 5.21
C LEU A 7 9.83 4.31 4.43
N SER A 8 10.79 5.19 4.56
CA SER A 8 12.14 4.96 4.09
C SER A 8 13.10 4.99 5.29
N PRO A 9 14.21 4.21 5.25
CA PRO A 9 15.18 4.19 6.34
C PRO A 9 15.88 5.54 6.57
N PHE A 10 15.64 6.52 5.69
CA PHE A 10 16.25 7.84 5.74
C PHE A 10 15.33 8.92 6.32
N GLU A 11 14.12 8.55 6.71
CA GLU A 11 13.10 9.48 7.19
C GLU A 11 12.87 9.29 8.69
N ASN A 12 12.65 10.41 9.38
CA ASN A 12 12.22 10.36 10.78
C ASN A 12 10.70 10.21 10.83
N VAL A 13 10.23 8.99 11.00
CA VAL A 13 8.79 8.69 11.04
C VAL A 13 8.06 9.37 12.20
N ILE A 14 8.74 9.63 13.30
CA ILE A 14 8.14 10.32 14.45
C ILE A 14 7.86 11.78 14.10
N ASP A 15 8.85 12.51 13.57
CA ASP A 15 8.69 13.92 13.16
C ASP A 15 7.58 14.06 12.11
N GLN A 16 7.52 13.12 11.17
CA GLN A 16 6.47 13.10 10.14
C GLN A 16 5.09 12.79 10.73
N THR A 17 5.01 11.87 11.69
CA THR A 17 3.75 11.57 12.41
C THR A 17 3.27 12.79 13.19
N GLU A 18 4.16 13.49 13.86
CA GLU A 18 3.84 14.74 14.59
C GLU A 18 3.32 15.83 13.65
N ALA A 19 3.98 16.01 12.51
CA ALA A 19 3.54 16.97 11.50
C ALA A 19 2.16 16.62 10.91
N MET A 20 1.89 15.33 10.63
CA MET A 20 0.58 14.87 10.19
C MET A 20 -0.48 15.06 11.29
N GLN A 21 -0.16 14.70 12.54
CA GLN A 21 -1.06 14.83 13.67
C GLN A 21 -1.52 16.29 13.88
N ALA A 22 -0.62 17.25 13.65
CA ALA A 22 -0.92 18.67 13.84
C ALA A 22 -2.02 19.21 12.89
N VAL A 23 -2.23 18.57 11.74
CA VAL A 23 -3.18 19.01 10.70
C VAL A 23 -4.27 17.98 10.41
N ALA A 24 -4.22 16.81 11.02
CA ALA A 24 -5.14 15.72 10.75
C ALA A 24 -6.57 16.06 11.17
N PRO A 25 -7.57 15.85 10.30
CA PRO A 25 -8.97 15.99 10.69
C PRO A 25 -9.39 14.84 11.64
N ALA A 26 -10.51 15.04 12.32
CA ALA A 26 -11.08 14.01 13.18
C ALA A 26 -11.34 12.70 12.40
N GLY A 27 -10.95 11.58 13.00
CA GLY A 27 -11.09 10.25 12.39
C GLY A 27 -10.07 9.91 11.30
N PHE A 28 -9.06 10.76 11.08
CA PHE A 28 -7.94 10.45 10.19
C PHE A 28 -7.05 9.39 10.80
N LYS A 29 -6.60 8.43 9.96
CA LYS A 29 -5.71 7.34 10.36
C LYS A 29 -4.55 7.18 9.37
N VAL A 30 -3.38 6.84 9.89
CA VAL A 30 -2.18 6.54 9.12
C VAL A 30 -1.96 5.03 9.09
N HIS A 31 -1.79 4.52 7.90
CA HIS A 31 -1.33 3.17 7.63
C HIS A 31 0.17 3.24 7.34
N TYR A 32 0.99 2.83 8.30
CA TYR A 32 2.44 2.84 8.18
C TYR A 32 2.94 1.60 7.48
N ASP A 33 3.60 1.79 6.33
CA ASP A 33 4.21 0.71 5.55
C ASP A 33 5.74 0.76 5.71
N PHE A 34 6.28 -0.21 6.43
CA PHE A 34 7.71 -0.30 6.75
C PHE A 34 8.53 -0.92 5.62
N THR A 35 7.88 -1.40 4.56
CA THR A 35 8.58 -1.96 3.38
C THR A 35 9.61 -3.03 3.72
N MET A 36 9.37 -3.81 4.78
CA MET A 36 10.23 -4.91 5.26
C MET A 36 11.63 -4.48 5.74
N HIS A 37 11.77 -3.25 6.20
CA HIS A 37 13.06 -2.71 6.67
C HIS A 37 13.28 -2.84 8.18
N GLY A 38 12.31 -3.35 8.92
CA GLY A 38 12.40 -3.50 10.37
C GLY A 38 13.34 -4.63 10.78
N THR A 39 13.90 -4.47 11.99
CA THR A 39 14.62 -5.53 12.73
C THR A 39 13.95 -5.70 14.09
N ASP A 40 13.94 -6.91 14.64
CA ASP A 40 13.09 -7.30 15.77
C ASP A 40 13.20 -6.40 17.00
N ASP A 41 14.43 -6.06 17.41
CA ASP A 41 14.69 -5.45 18.72
C ASP A 41 14.24 -3.98 18.83
N HIS A 42 14.33 -3.23 17.74
CA HIS A 42 13.95 -1.81 17.73
C HIS A 42 12.50 -1.57 17.34
N MET A 43 11.89 -2.53 16.63
CA MET A 43 10.55 -2.31 16.08
C MET A 43 9.49 -2.22 17.15
N ILE A 44 9.53 -3.06 18.18
CA ILE A 44 8.50 -3.05 19.24
C ILE A 44 8.43 -1.69 19.95
N GLU A 45 9.57 -1.10 20.26
CA GLU A 45 9.61 0.23 20.90
C GLU A 45 9.09 1.32 19.96
N LEU A 46 9.52 1.28 18.69
CA LEU A 46 9.05 2.22 17.67
C LEU A 46 7.54 2.10 17.44
N LEU A 47 7.02 0.88 17.29
CA LEU A 47 5.58 0.65 17.10
C LEU A 47 4.77 1.12 18.32
N ALA A 48 5.25 0.87 19.54
CA ALA A 48 4.61 1.36 20.76
C ALA A 48 4.59 2.90 20.80
N LYS A 49 5.68 3.54 20.39
CA LYS A 49 5.76 5.00 20.30
C LYS A 49 4.80 5.54 19.23
N LEU A 50 4.77 4.96 18.05
CA LEU A 50 3.83 5.37 16.98
C LEU A 50 2.37 5.17 17.39
N ALA A 51 2.05 4.06 18.04
CA ALA A 51 0.70 3.78 18.50
C ALA A 51 0.20 4.77 19.57
N SER A 52 1.09 5.53 20.21
CA SER A 52 0.68 6.58 21.16
C SER A 52 0.06 7.80 20.47
N TYR A 53 0.23 7.94 19.15
CA TYR A 53 -0.39 9.02 18.40
C TYR A 53 -1.82 8.66 17.97
N PRO A 54 -2.81 9.51 18.25
CA PRO A 54 -4.22 9.26 17.90
C PRO A 54 -4.48 8.92 16.43
N ILE A 55 -3.64 9.41 15.53
CA ILE A 55 -3.75 9.14 14.09
C ILE A 55 -3.19 7.77 13.68
N ALA A 56 -2.44 7.08 14.54
CA ALA A 56 -1.91 5.77 14.19
C ALA A 56 -3.04 4.76 13.96
N GLY A 57 -2.93 3.96 12.91
CA GLY A 57 -3.99 3.05 12.48
C GLY A 57 -3.56 1.59 12.39
N CYS A 58 -2.49 1.30 11.67
CA CYS A 58 -1.96 -0.05 11.51
C CYS A 58 -0.50 -0.02 10.99
N PHE A 59 0.16 -1.18 11.04
CA PHE A 59 1.55 -1.38 10.66
C PHE A 59 1.67 -2.47 9.59
N GLU A 60 2.16 -2.10 8.41
CA GLU A 60 2.33 -3.01 7.27
C GLU A 60 3.80 -3.36 7.07
N ASP A 61 4.04 -4.63 6.73
CA ASP A 61 5.34 -5.17 6.30
C ASP A 61 6.50 -4.71 7.19
N VAL A 62 6.33 -4.86 8.51
CA VAL A 62 7.26 -4.37 9.53
C VAL A 62 8.60 -5.10 9.47
N LEU A 63 8.58 -6.43 9.32
CA LEU A 63 9.75 -7.30 9.30
C LEU A 63 10.01 -7.85 7.88
N PRO A 64 11.19 -8.42 7.61
CA PRO A 64 11.42 -9.17 6.38
C PRO A 64 10.34 -10.22 6.13
N ALA A 65 9.87 -10.32 4.89
CA ALA A 65 8.74 -11.19 4.53
C ALA A 65 8.94 -12.67 4.87
N GLN A 66 10.19 -13.13 4.96
CA GLN A 66 10.55 -14.51 5.29
C GLN A 66 10.50 -14.80 6.80
N ASP A 67 10.44 -13.78 7.63
CA ASP A 67 10.47 -13.92 9.08
C ASP A 67 9.08 -14.18 9.66
N LEU A 68 8.50 -15.33 9.32
CA LEU A 68 7.20 -15.74 9.82
C LEU A 68 7.14 -15.87 11.35
N PRO A 69 8.14 -16.47 12.03
CA PRO A 69 8.18 -16.50 13.49
C PRO A 69 8.18 -15.10 14.12
N GLY A 70 8.96 -14.16 13.55
CA GLY A 70 8.98 -12.76 13.98
C GLY A 70 7.62 -12.10 13.83
N TYR A 71 6.91 -12.30 12.72
CA TYR A 71 5.55 -11.79 12.54
C TYR A 71 4.55 -12.34 13.56
N ILE A 72 4.61 -13.65 13.87
CA ILE A 72 3.75 -14.26 14.88
C ILE A 72 3.98 -13.63 16.25
N GLU A 73 5.23 -13.37 16.61
CA GLU A 73 5.56 -12.72 17.87
C GLU A 73 5.22 -11.23 17.87
N LEU A 74 5.51 -10.53 16.77
CA LEU A 74 5.15 -9.14 16.57
C LEU A 74 3.65 -8.90 16.75
N ARG A 75 2.83 -9.74 16.12
CA ARG A 75 1.36 -9.65 16.23
C ARG A 75 0.86 -9.73 17.66
N LYS A 76 1.45 -10.60 18.48
CA LYS A 76 1.08 -10.74 19.91
C LYS A 76 1.39 -9.49 20.74
N ARG A 77 2.42 -8.75 20.34
CA ARG A 77 2.96 -7.61 21.08
C ARG A 77 2.58 -6.25 20.50
N SER A 78 2.14 -6.22 19.25
CA SER A 78 1.78 -4.98 18.58
C SER A 78 0.51 -4.36 19.20
N PRO A 79 0.53 -3.06 19.54
CA PRO A 79 -0.65 -2.37 20.06
C PRO A 79 -1.69 -2.03 18.99
N LEU A 80 -1.34 -2.14 17.71
CA LEU A 80 -2.20 -1.88 16.54
C LEU A 80 -2.14 -3.06 15.58
N PRO A 81 -3.14 -3.21 14.70
CA PRO A 81 -3.17 -4.30 13.73
C PRO A 81 -1.90 -4.39 12.88
N VAL A 82 -1.38 -5.59 12.72
CA VAL A 82 -0.28 -5.93 11.81
C VAL A 82 -0.87 -6.36 10.48
N VAL A 83 -0.45 -5.68 9.42
CA VAL A 83 -0.85 -5.95 8.03
C VAL A 83 0.29 -6.65 7.31
N LEU A 84 0.01 -7.72 6.62
CA LEU A 84 0.99 -8.43 5.81
C LEU A 84 0.61 -8.36 4.32
N HIS A 85 1.50 -7.75 3.51
CA HIS A 85 1.28 -7.55 2.08
C HIS A 85 2.08 -8.54 1.23
N HIS A 86 3.39 -8.57 1.41
CA HIS A 86 4.29 -9.41 0.62
C HIS A 86 4.56 -10.73 1.32
N THR A 87 3.89 -11.78 0.85
CA THR A 87 3.90 -13.10 1.48
C THR A 87 4.60 -14.13 0.58
N PRO A 88 5.80 -14.62 0.93
CA PRO A 88 6.55 -15.57 0.11
C PRO A 88 6.02 -17.00 0.20
N LEU A 89 5.33 -17.37 1.27
CA LEU A 89 4.91 -18.75 1.55
C LEU A 89 3.52 -19.09 1.01
N GLY A 90 2.75 -18.06 0.63
CA GLY A 90 1.37 -18.20 0.19
C GLY A 90 0.34 -18.06 1.30
N ALA A 91 -0.77 -17.44 0.96
CA ALA A 91 -1.80 -17.00 1.89
C ALA A 91 -2.32 -18.11 2.82
N THR A 92 -2.51 -19.32 2.32
CA THR A 92 -3.00 -20.44 3.13
C THR A 92 -2.09 -20.72 4.33
N TYR A 93 -0.78 -20.76 4.10
CA TYR A 93 0.18 -21.06 5.15
C TYR A 93 0.24 -19.92 6.19
N GLU A 94 0.28 -18.71 5.74
CA GLU A 94 0.35 -17.52 6.61
C GLU A 94 -0.90 -17.33 7.46
N VAL A 95 -2.08 -17.59 6.87
CA VAL A 95 -3.36 -17.59 7.58
C VAL A 95 -3.37 -18.66 8.67
N LEU A 96 -2.96 -19.90 8.37
CA LEU A 96 -2.91 -20.99 9.35
C LEU A 96 -1.93 -20.70 10.49
N MET A 97 -0.81 -20.03 10.20
CA MET A 97 0.19 -19.66 11.21
C MET A 97 -0.21 -18.43 12.02
N GLY A 98 -1.19 -17.68 11.58
CA GLY A 98 -1.66 -16.48 12.30
C GLY A 98 -0.63 -15.35 12.31
N ALA A 99 0.03 -15.08 11.18
CA ALA A 99 1.13 -14.13 11.08
C ALA A 99 0.68 -12.66 11.09
N ALA A 100 -0.56 -12.35 10.72
CA ALA A 100 -1.08 -10.99 10.66
C ALA A 100 -2.52 -10.89 11.15
N ASP A 101 -2.95 -9.68 11.46
CA ASP A 101 -4.35 -9.37 11.77
C ASP A 101 -5.15 -9.07 10.50
N VAL A 102 -4.49 -8.50 9.50
CA VAL A 102 -5.08 -8.12 8.21
C VAL A 102 -4.12 -8.53 7.09
N TYR A 103 -4.66 -9.04 5.99
CA TYR A 103 -3.86 -9.31 4.81
C TYR A 103 -4.16 -8.31 3.71
N MET A 104 -3.11 -7.87 3.00
CA MET A 104 -3.27 -7.03 1.82
C MET A 104 -3.09 -7.87 0.56
N LEU A 105 -4.08 -7.86 -0.31
CA LEU A 105 -4.00 -8.43 -1.64
C LEU A 105 -3.53 -7.36 -2.61
N GLY A 106 -2.21 -7.24 -2.78
CA GLY A 106 -1.61 -6.32 -3.74
C GLY A 106 -1.56 -6.89 -5.14
N HIS A 107 -1.84 -6.05 -6.16
CA HIS A 107 -1.74 -6.37 -7.59
C HIS A 107 -2.42 -7.69 -8.00
N SER A 108 -3.47 -8.06 -7.29
CA SER A 108 -4.11 -9.36 -7.45
C SER A 108 -4.89 -9.45 -8.76
N ARG A 109 -4.65 -10.49 -9.52
CA ARG A 109 -5.55 -10.89 -10.61
C ARG A 109 -6.90 -11.27 -10.00
N ILE A 110 -7.98 -10.95 -10.69
CA ILE A 110 -9.34 -11.15 -10.15
C ILE A 110 -9.59 -12.59 -9.70
N GLY A 111 -9.10 -13.61 -10.43
CA GLY A 111 -9.27 -15.01 -10.03
C GLY A 111 -8.48 -15.40 -8.79
N ASP A 112 -7.30 -14.82 -8.59
CA ASP A 112 -6.50 -15.03 -7.38
C ASP A 112 -7.13 -14.29 -6.19
N ALA A 113 -7.62 -13.08 -6.40
CA ALA A 113 -8.34 -12.33 -5.39
C ALA A 113 -9.60 -13.07 -4.90
N ILE A 114 -10.40 -13.63 -5.81
CA ILE A 114 -11.58 -14.43 -5.46
C ILE A 114 -11.21 -15.64 -4.59
N ARG A 115 -10.18 -16.41 -4.98
CA ARG A 115 -9.75 -17.58 -4.20
C ARG A 115 -9.27 -17.21 -2.80
N ARG A 116 -8.46 -16.16 -2.70
CA ARG A 116 -7.93 -15.68 -1.42
C ARG A 116 -9.02 -15.07 -0.55
N ALA A 117 -9.94 -14.31 -1.14
CA ALA A 117 -11.09 -13.77 -0.43
C ALA A 117 -11.97 -14.88 0.17
N GLY A 118 -12.16 -16.00 -0.55
CA GLY A 118 -12.86 -17.18 -0.02
C GLY A 118 -12.15 -17.79 1.19
N LEU A 119 -10.81 -17.89 1.16
CA LEU A 119 -10.02 -18.35 2.31
C LEU A 119 -10.17 -17.44 3.52
N PHE A 120 -10.06 -16.14 3.32
CA PHE A 120 -10.20 -15.15 4.38
C PHE A 120 -11.61 -15.12 4.96
N ALA A 121 -12.64 -15.24 4.11
CA ALA A 121 -14.03 -15.32 4.55
C ALA A 121 -14.29 -16.57 5.41
N ALA A 122 -13.73 -17.73 5.03
CA ALA A 122 -13.85 -18.97 5.80
C ALA A 122 -13.19 -18.91 7.19
N GLY A 123 -12.22 -18.03 7.38
CA GLY A 123 -11.49 -17.83 8.63
C GLY A 123 -11.87 -16.57 9.39
N ASP A 124 -12.89 -15.83 8.96
CA ASP A 124 -13.26 -14.50 9.51
C ASP A 124 -12.07 -13.52 9.57
N ILE A 125 -11.17 -13.60 8.58
CA ILE A 125 -9.95 -12.80 8.53
C ILE A 125 -10.19 -11.54 7.70
N PRO A 126 -10.01 -10.34 8.27
CA PRO A 126 -10.11 -9.11 7.54
C PRO A 126 -9.00 -9.02 6.47
N PHE A 127 -9.33 -8.43 5.34
CA PHE A 127 -8.33 -8.11 4.35
C PHE A 127 -8.65 -6.81 3.61
N MET A 128 -7.69 -6.35 2.84
CA MET A 128 -7.79 -5.16 2.01
C MET A 128 -7.16 -5.40 0.65
N LEU A 129 -7.44 -4.50 -0.29
CA LEU A 129 -6.84 -4.52 -1.62
C LEU A 129 -5.92 -3.32 -1.83
N GLN A 130 -4.82 -3.54 -2.52
CA GLN A 130 -3.97 -2.49 -3.08
C GLN A 130 -3.70 -2.82 -4.55
N ASN A 131 -4.29 -2.05 -5.44
CA ASN A 131 -4.07 -2.21 -6.87
C ASN A 131 -3.58 -0.89 -7.46
N VAL A 132 -2.29 -0.83 -7.73
CA VAL A 132 -1.67 0.30 -8.41
C VAL A 132 -2.07 0.31 -9.87
N GLY A 133 -2.43 1.48 -10.38
CA GLY A 133 -2.85 1.65 -11.77
C GLY A 133 -3.76 2.85 -11.94
N GLY A 134 -4.36 2.99 -13.12
CA GLY A 134 -5.32 4.03 -13.42
C GLY A 134 -6.74 3.72 -12.93
N ASN A 135 -7.69 4.55 -13.35
CA ASN A 135 -9.08 4.47 -12.87
C ASN A 135 -9.83 3.19 -13.29
N ILE A 136 -9.40 2.48 -14.31
CA ILE A 136 -9.95 1.14 -14.62
C ILE A 136 -9.63 0.17 -13.46
N THR A 137 -8.39 0.18 -12.99
CA THR A 137 -7.97 -0.66 -11.84
C THR A 137 -8.67 -0.22 -10.55
N ARG A 138 -8.81 1.09 -10.32
CA ARG A 138 -9.56 1.63 -9.17
C ARG A 138 -11.01 1.15 -9.19
N ALA A 139 -11.71 1.26 -10.31
CA ALA A 139 -13.08 0.81 -10.45
C ALA A 139 -13.22 -0.70 -10.18
N MET A 140 -12.30 -1.52 -10.72
CA MET A 140 -12.26 -2.95 -10.45
C MET A 140 -12.05 -3.23 -8.96
N THR A 141 -11.12 -2.54 -8.31
CA THR A 141 -10.85 -2.71 -6.86
C THR A 141 -12.07 -2.33 -6.03
N CYS A 142 -12.74 -1.24 -6.38
CA CYS A 142 -13.96 -0.79 -5.71
C CYS A 142 -15.07 -1.87 -5.78
N GLN A 143 -15.28 -2.46 -6.95
CA GLN A 143 -16.23 -3.58 -7.14
C GLN A 143 -15.84 -4.81 -6.32
N MET A 144 -14.57 -5.18 -6.30
CA MET A 144 -14.09 -6.33 -5.51
C MET A 144 -14.26 -6.09 -4.01
N MET A 145 -13.90 -4.90 -3.50
CA MET A 145 -14.07 -4.55 -2.09
C MET A 145 -15.53 -4.62 -1.65
N ALA A 146 -16.44 -4.19 -2.51
CA ALA A 146 -17.87 -4.28 -2.23
C ALA A 146 -18.44 -5.70 -2.28
N ALA A 147 -17.85 -6.57 -3.12
CA ALA A 147 -18.32 -7.93 -3.33
C ALA A 147 -17.78 -8.96 -2.31
N PHE A 148 -16.63 -8.68 -1.67
CA PHE A 148 -15.99 -9.62 -0.77
C PHE A 148 -16.36 -9.37 0.69
N PRO A 149 -17.01 -10.32 1.40
CA PRO A 149 -17.52 -10.08 2.76
C PRO A 149 -16.44 -9.68 3.78
N SER A 150 -15.24 -10.26 3.68
CA SER A 150 -14.12 -9.97 4.60
C SER A 150 -13.23 -8.83 4.15
N ALA A 151 -13.52 -8.18 3.02
CA ALA A 151 -12.82 -6.98 2.55
C ALA A 151 -13.34 -5.74 3.28
N ASN A 152 -13.18 -5.69 4.58
CA ASN A 152 -13.76 -4.70 5.48
C ASN A 152 -12.74 -3.70 6.06
N PHE A 153 -11.51 -3.76 5.57
CA PHE A 153 -10.50 -2.74 5.82
C PHE A 153 -10.55 -1.68 4.72
N HIS A 154 -9.64 -0.72 4.69
CA HIS A 154 -9.59 0.27 3.60
C HIS A 154 -8.91 -0.32 2.35
N PHE A 155 -8.92 0.39 1.21
CA PHE A 155 -8.12 0.02 0.03
C PHE A 155 -7.33 1.21 -0.51
N PHE A 156 -6.30 0.91 -1.30
CA PHE A 156 -5.45 1.91 -1.92
C PHE A 156 -5.40 1.75 -3.44
N SER A 157 -5.33 2.91 -4.10
CA SER A 157 -4.98 3.03 -5.51
C SER A 157 -4.17 4.31 -5.70
N ASP A 158 -3.23 4.30 -6.64
CA ASP A 158 -2.33 5.44 -6.88
C ASP A 158 -2.83 6.37 -7.98
N CYS A 159 -4.14 6.40 -8.22
CA CYS A 159 -4.73 7.18 -9.32
C CYS A 159 -4.43 8.67 -9.21
N GLU A 160 -4.28 9.20 -8.00
CA GLU A 160 -4.01 10.60 -7.72
C GLU A 160 -2.58 11.01 -8.13
N THR A 161 -1.69 10.05 -8.32
CA THR A 161 -0.31 10.30 -8.74
C THR A 161 -0.16 10.41 -10.26
N TRP A 162 -1.20 10.07 -11.03
CA TRP A 162 -1.17 10.10 -12.48
C TRP A 162 -1.69 11.42 -13.04
N SER A 163 -0.91 12.05 -13.92
CA SER A 163 -1.31 13.27 -14.61
C SER A 163 -2.34 13.06 -15.72
N ALA A 164 -2.50 11.83 -16.21
CA ALA A 164 -3.42 11.44 -17.28
C ALA A 164 -4.00 10.04 -17.00
N ASP A 165 -5.15 9.75 -17.57
CA ASP A 165 -5.82 8.44 -17.47
C ASP A 165 -6.62 8.18 -18.75
N VAL A 166 -6.95 6.92 -18.99
CA VAL A 166 -7.62 6.44 -20.19
C VAL A 166 -9.14 6.27 -20.03
N VAL A 167 -9.75 6.92 -19.05
CA VAL A 167 -11.21 6.92 -18.86
C VAL A 167 -11.81 8.32 -19.06
N ASP A 168 -13.06 8.38 -19.50
CA ASP A 168 -13.77 9.66 -19.71
C ASP A 168 -14.09 10.33 -18.37
N GLU A 169 -14.64 9.56 -17.43
CA GLU A 169 -14.99 10.04 -16.09
C GLU A 169 -14.16 9.33 -15.03
N ARG A 170 -13.52 10.11 -14.18
CA ARG A 170 -12.72 9.57 -13.06
C ARG A 170 -13.61 9.38 -11.84
N PRO A 171 -13.68 8.17 -11.27
CA PRO A 171 -14.33 7.98 -9.98
C PRO A 171 -13.61 8.78 -8.91
N GLU A 172 -14.26 9.79 -8.35
CA GLU A 172 -13.65 10.66 -7.34
C GLU A 172 -14.12 10.26 -5.93
N PRO A 173 -13.20 10.16 -4.96
CA PRO A 173 -13.57 9.88 -3.59
C PRO A 173 -14.28 11.08 -2.95
N THR A 174 -15.35 10.81 -2.23
CA THR A 174 -16.08 11.81 -1.44
C THR A 174 -15.99 11.44 0.03
N ASN A 175 -15.45 12.34 0.84
CA ASN A 175 -15.24 12.10 2.28
C ASN A 175 -14.44 10.80 2.57
N GLY A 176 -13.50 10.45 1.72
CA GLY A 176 -12.69 9.24 1.85
C GLY A 176 -13.35 7.95 1.38
N PHE A 177 -14.49 8.02 0.70
CA PHE A 177 -15.22 6.87 0.14
C PHE A 177 -15.35 6.97 -1.36
N LEU A 178 -15.22 5.84 -2.05
CA LEU A 178 -15.60 5.70 -3.45
C LEU A 178 -16.97 5.02 -3.53
N ARG A 179 -17.83 5.59 -4.36
CA ARG A 179 -19.12 4.97 -4.67
C ARG A 179 -18.90 3.82 -5.65
N VAL A 180 -19.48 2.66 -5.34
CA VAL A 180 -19.55 1.54 -6.28
C VAL A 180 -20.46 1.94 -7.45
N SER A 181 -19.97 1.82 -8.67
CA SER A 181 -20.75 2.11 -9.86
C SER A 181 -21.80 1.02 -10.10
N GLU A 182 -23.01 1.43 -10.47
CA GLU A 182 -24.10 0.55 -10.92
C GLU A 182 -24.15 0.44 -12.46
N GLY A 183 -23.24 1.11 -13.16
CA GLY A 183 -23.15 1.07 -14.62
C GLY A 183 -22.66 -0.29 -15.16
N PRO A 184 -22.81 -0.54 -16.45
CA PRO A 184 -22.35 -1.78 -17.07
C PRO A 184 -20.85 -2.02 -16.90
N GLY A 185 -20.46 -3.28 -16.70
CA GLY A 185 -19.05 -3.67 -16.51
C GLY A 185 -18.47 -3.09 -15.22
N LEU A 186 -17.37 -2.36 -15.33
CA LEU A 186 -16.76 -1.66 -14.20
C LEU A 186 -17.35 -0.26 -13.92
N GLY A 187 -18.30 0.17 -14.76
CA GLY A 187 -18.91 1.50 -14.65
C GLY A 187 -17.99 2.66 -15.03
N VAL A 188 -16.98 2.40 -15.85
CA VAL A 188 -16.13 3.41 -16.47
C VAL A 188 -16.12 3.25 -17.99
N THR A 189 -16.00 4.36 -18.71
CA THR A 189 -15.93 4.38 -20.16
C THR A 189 -14.48 4.62 -20.62
N LEU A 190 -14.00 3.79 -21.55
CA LEU A 190 -12.67 3.94 -22.11
C LEU A 190 -12.60 5.15 -23.05
N ASN A 191 -11.75 6.10 -22.77
CA ASN A 191 -11.39 7.19 -23.66
C ASN A 191 -10.37 6.71 -24.71
N ARG A 192 -10.87 6.35 -25.89
CA ARG A 192 -10.00 5.81 -26.97
C ARG A 192 -9.04 6.85 -27.51
N GLY A 193 -9.44 8.11 -27.62
CA GLY A 193 -8.57 9.19 -28.10
C GLY A 193 -7.41 9.43 -27.14
N GLU A 194 -7.65 9.41 -25.84
CA GLU A 194 -6.61 9.56 -24.84
C GLU A 194 -5.69 8.32 -24.78
N LEU A 195 -6.25 7.12 -24.96
CA LEU A 195 -5.44 5.90 -25.05
C LEU A 195 -4.48 5.95 -26.27
N GLU A 196 -4.96 6.37 -27.43
CA GLU A 196 -4.15 6.53 -28.64
C GLU A 196 -3.07 7.59 -28.44
N ARG A 197 -3.44 8.74 -27.87
CA ARG A 197 -2.49 9.81 -27.54
C ARG A 197 -1.38 9.35 -26.60
N LEU A 198 -1.74 8.68 -25.50
CA LEU A 198 -0.78 8.19 -24.51
C LEU A 198 0.12 7.07 -25.07
N THR A 199 -0.45 6.20 -25.92
CA THR A 199 0.31 5.13 -26.57
C THR A 199 1.36 5.69 -27.55
N ALA A 200 1.05 6.82 -28.18
CA ALA A 200 1.97 7.49 -29.10
C ALA A 200 3.09 8.29 -28.39
N LEU A 201 2.98 8.50 -27.07
CA LEU A 201 4.01 9.22 -26.33
C LEU A 201 5.32 8.43 -26.32
N GLN A 202 6.41 9.10 -26.69
CA GLN A 202 7.75 8.59 -26.46
C GLN A 202 8.14 8.93 -25.01
N LEU A 203 8.46 7.90 -24.24
CA LEU A 203 9.00 8.13 -22.92
C LEU A 203 10.35 8.85 -23.04
N PRO A 204 10.61 9.87 -22.19
CA PRO A 204 11.92 10.50 -22.14
C PRO A 204 12.99 9.47 -21.78
N ALA A 205 14.21 9.73 -22.21
CA ALA A 205 15.33 8.91 -21.77
C ALA A 205 15.36 8.83 -20.24
N GLN A 206 15.59 7.63 -19.72
CA GLN A 206 15.66 7.39 -18.27
C GLN A 206 16.67 8.36 -17.64
N PRO A 207 16.34 9.03 -16.54
CA PRO A 207 17.27 9.89 -15.84
C PRO A 207 18.46 9.06 -15.35
N LYS A 208 19.64 9.69 -15.30
CA LYS A 208 20.86 9.04 -14.80
C LYS A 208 20.75 8.65 -13.33
N TRP A 209 19.89 9.29 -12.58
CA TRP A 209 19.56 8.97 -11.19
C TRP A 209 18.07 9.18 -10.95
N ILE A 210 17.50 8.40 -10.06
CA ILE A 210 16.07 8.44 -9.71
C ILE A 210 15.84 9.27 -8.46
N ILE A 211 16.69 9.10 -7.44
CA ILE A 211 16.51 9.71 -6.13
C ILE A 211 17.71 10.56 -5.77
N LYS A 212 17.42 11.77 -5.33
CA LYS A 212 18.37 12.67 -4.69
C LYS A 212 17.92 12.94 -3.26
N SER A 213 18.58 12.35 -2.29
CA SER A 213 18.33 12.58 -0.88
C SER A 213 19.24 13.70 -0.34
N ARG A 214 18.66 14.60 0.45
CA ARG A 214 19.38 15.66 1.16
C ARG A 214 19.12 15.51 2.65
N PHE A 215 20.18 15.23 3.39
CA PHE A 215 20.13 15.10 4.84
C PHE A 215 20.23 16.48 5.53
N ALA A 216 19.76 16.56 6.78
CA ALA A 216 19.79 17.80 7.57
C ALA A 216 21.22 18.34 7.79
N ASN A 217 22.23 17.45 7.84
CA ASN A 217 23.64 17.81 7.94
C ASN A 217 24.26 18.32 6.62
N GLY A 218 23.46 18.49 5.56
CA GLY A 218 23.91 18.95 4.25
C GLY A 218 24.42 17.86 3.32
N THR A 219 24.60 16.63 3.79
CA THR A 219 24.98 15.49 2.95
C THR A 219 23.93 15.27 1.86
N ARG A 220 24.40 14.89 0.67
CA ARG A 220 23.53 14.54 -0.47
C ARG A 220 23.88 13.14 -0.95
N MET A 221 22.87 12.33 -1.15
CA MET A 221 23.00 11.00 -1.75
C MET A 221 22.26 10.96 -3.09
N PHE A 222 22.86 10.31 -4.06
CA PHE A 222 22.28 10.12 -5.38
C PHE A 222 22.24 8.63 -5.68
N ASN A 223 21.06 8.09 -5.89
CA ASN A 223 20.86 6.73 -6.34
C ASN A 223 20.76 6.71 -7.86
N ILE A 224 21.66 6.01 -8.51
CA ILE A 224 21.74 5.91 -9.97
C ILE A 224 20.81 4.81 -10.44
N ALA A 225 19.97 5.11 -11.43
CA ALA A 225 19.14 4.10 -12.08
C ALA A 225 20.01 3.12 -12.88
N ASP A 226 19.89 1.84 -12.60
CA ASP A 226 20.38 0.79 -13.50
C ASP A 226 19.23 0.41 -14.45
N PRO A 227 19.40 0.53 -15.77
CA PRO A 227 18.34 0.20 -16.73
C PRO A 227 17.96 -1.29 -16.73
N ARG A 228 18.75 -2.14 -16.08
CA ARG A 228 18.47 -3.57 -15.90
C ARG A 228 17.64 -3.88 -14.65
N GLU A 229 17.44 -2.89 -13.80
CA GLU A 229 16.69 -3.04 -12.55
C GLU A 229 15.35 -2.29 -12.62
N SER A 230 14.41 -2.69 -11.77
CA SER A 230 13.15 -1.97 -11.63
C SER A 230 13.39 -0.53 -11.18
N ILE A 231 12.79 0.43 -11.89
CA ILE A 231 12.89 1.87 -11.58
C ILE A 231 12.27 2.23 -10.21
N PHE A 232 11.51 1.34 -9.60
CA PHE A 232 10.76 1.62 -8.38
C PHE A 232 11.46 1.21 -7.09
N MET A 233 12.55 0.45 -7.17
CA MET A 233 13.29 0.05 -5.97
C MET A 233 14.79 -0.03 -6.24
N VAL A 234 15.52 0.93 -5.71
CA VAL A 234 16.98 0.82 -5.57
C VAL A 234 17.24 0.01 -4.30
N ARG A 235 17.72 -1.21 -4.45
CA ARG A 235 18.09 -2.03 -3.30
C ARG A 235 19.46 -1.62 -2.78
N PRO A 236 19.61 -1.34 -1.47
CA PRO A 236 20.89 -0.92 -0.89
C PRO A 236 21.96 -2.03 -0.88
N ASP A 237 21.60 -3.25 -1.16
CA ASP A 237 22.45 -4.45 -1.11
C ASP A 237 23.10 -4.86 -2.46
N ARG A 238 23.08 -3.95 -3.46
CA ARG A 238 23.74 -4.14 -4.76
C ARG A 238 24.60 -2.98 -5.19
#